data_8f5d66401aa20c385884106bbc3209ba
#
_entry.id   8f5d66401aa20c385884106bbc3209ba
#
_cell.length_a   1.000
_cell.length_b   1.000
_cell.length_c   1.000
_cell.angle_alpha   90.00
_cell.angle_beta   90.00
_cell.angle_gamma   90.00
#
_symmetry.space_group_name_H-M   'P 1'
#
loop_
_entity.id
_entity.type
_entity.pdbx_description
1 polymer ?
#
loop_
_entity_poly.entity_id
_entity_poly.type
_entity_poly.pdbx_seq_one_letter_code
_entity_poly.pdbx_strand_id
1 'polypeptide(L)'
;MKRPKSAVVTRPNSSGGALALTDAPSIRYVEKPPIISAVPCTIHAPVDGGRVMSDRAYVLITVQPGRTSDVVRALSGIKQIKTIDPCWGKPDIIVVVEVSDQDALTQLVLSRMHEIDGVVQTDTHLVYRLKADNPK
;
A
#
# COMPACT_ATOMS: atom_id res chain seq x y z
N MET A 1 25.54 -67.03 -5.74
CA MET A 1 25.04 -65.75 -5.19
C MET A 1 26.23 -64.83 -5.00
N LYS A 2 26.44 -63.92 -5.94
CA LYS A 2 27.52 -62.94 -5.88
C LYS A 2 26.94 -61.60 -5.48
N ARG A 3 27.41 -61.09 -4.32
CA ARG A 3 27.08 -59.73 -3.87
C ARG A 3 27.77 -58.70 -4.79
N PRO A 4 27.12 -57.66 -5.26
CA PRO A 4 27.82 -56.57 -5.95
C PRO A 4 28.63 -55.75 -4.95
N LYS A 5 29.83 -55.47 -5.34
CA LYS A 5 30.81 -54.69 -4.59
C LYS A 5 30.35 -53.25 -4.46
N SER A 6 30.47 -52.72 -3.27
CA SER A 6 30.27 -51.34 -2.92
C SER A 6 31.15 -50.46 -3.81
N ALA A 7 30.53 -49.58 -4.55
CA ALA A 7 31.24 -48.51 -5.21
C ALA A 7 31.68 -47.49 -4.14
N VAL A 8 32.97 -47.40 -3.93
CA VAL A 8 33.58 -46.33 -3.14
C VAL A 8 33.42 -45.04 -3.93
N VAL A 9 32.51 -44.21 -3.48
CA VAL A 9 32.43 -42.84 -3.97
C VAL A 9 33.59 -42.06 -3.39
N THR A 10 34.63 -41.95 -4.14
CA THR A 10 35.73 -41.05 -3.85
C THR A 10 35.22 -39.65 -3.94
N ARG A 11 35.09 -38.98 -2.82
CA ARG A 11 34.84 -37.53 -2.78
C ARG A 11 36.10 -36.85 -3.33
N PRO A 12 36.00 -35.99 -4.33
CA PRO A 12 37.10 -35.14 -4.70
C PRO A 12 37.35 -34.21 -3.53
N ASN A 13 38.54 -34.32 -2.99
CA ASN A 13 39.09 -33.38 -2.05
C ASN A 13 39.28 -32.05 -2.80
N SER A 14 38.34 -31.18 -2.77
CA SER A 14 38.50 -29.82 -3.25
C SER A 14 39.18 -29.00 -2.15
N SER A 15 40.47 -29.22 -2.01
CA SER A 15 41.35 -28.21 -1.47
C SER A 15 41.50 -27.14 -2.54
N GLY A 16 40.54 -26.34 -2.72
CA GLY A 16 40.56 -25.28 -3.71
C GLY A 16 39.73 -24.16 -3.20
N GLY A 17 40.38 -23.23 -2.57
CA GLY A 17 39.94 -21.88 -2.50
C GLY A 17 38.56 -21.72 -1.82
N ALA A 18 38.62 -21.54 -0.55
CA ALA A 18 37.65 -20.69 0.07
C ALA A 18 37.79 -19.31 -0.56
N LEU A 19 37.48 -19.23 -1.85
CA LEU A 19 37.27 -17.97 -2.50
C LEU A 19 35.98 -17.43 -1.92
N ALA A 20 36.22 -16.66 -0.88
CA ALA A 20 35.55 -15.42 -0.80
C ALA A 20 34.10 -15.55 -1.20
N LEU A 21 33.35 -16.16 -0.35
CA LEU A 21 31.93 -15.87 -0.21
C LEU A 21 31.75 -14.45 0.30
N THR A 22 32.56 -13.55 -0.21
CA THR A 22 32.51 -12.14 0.11
C THR A 22 31.52 -11.40 -0.75
N ASP A 23 30.89 -12.05 -1.69
CA ASP A 23 29.71 -11.53 -2.34
C ASP A 23 28.45 -12.19 -1.79
N ALA A 24 28.30 -12.21 -0.49
CA ALA A 24 26.99 -11.89 -0.02
C ALA A 24 26.68 -10.50 -0.60
N PRO A 25 25.62 -10.32 -1.40
CA PRO A 25 25.16 -8.99 -1.71
C PRO A 25 24.99 -8.34 -0.35
N SER A 26 25.88 -7.44 -0.05
CA SER A 26 25.63 -6.51 1.00
C SER A 26 24.30 -5.95 0.64
N ILE A 27 23.28 -6.35 1.37
CA ILE A 27 22.06 -5.59 1.40
C ILE A 27 22.58 -4.24 1.84
N ARG A 28 22.88 -3.42 0.85
CA ARG A 28 23.05 -2.02 1.13
C ARG A 28 21.70 -1.65 1.67
N TYR A 29 21.64 -1.59 2.98
CA TYR A 29 20.68 -0.75 3.60
C TYR A 29 20.80 0.56 2.84
N VAL A 30 19.88 0.78 1.93
CA VAL A 30 19.67 2.11 1.42
C VAL A 30 19.27 2.85 2.67
N GLU A 31 20.26 3.50 3.26
CA GLU A 31 20.01 4.42 4.34
C GLU A 31 18.87 5.26 3.82
N LYS A 32 17.74 5.06 4.46
CA LYS A 32 16.59 5.93 4.33
C LYS A 32 17.18 7.34 4.32
N PRO A 33 17.05 8.09 3.20
CA PRO A 33 17.64 9.40 3.17
C PRO A 33 17.17 10.11 4.43
N PRO A 34 18.01 10.86 5.10
CA PRO A 34 17.57 11.57 6.29
C PRO A 34 16.30 12.25 5.91
N ILE A 35 15.27 12.00 6.70
CA ILE A 35 14.06 12.77 6.58
C ILE A 35 14.53 14.19 6.70
N ILE A 36 14.65 14.87 5.60
CA ILE A 36 14.85 16.30 5.59
C ILE A 36 13.53 16.83 6.14
N SER A 37 13.48 16.84 7.43
CA SER A 37 12.47 17.54 8.17
C SER A 37 12.78 19.00 7.98
N ALA A 38 12.30 19.56 6.96
CA ALA A 38 12.13 20.98 6.72
C ALA A 38 11.69 21.13 5.27
N VAL A 39 10.68 20.42 4.90
CA VAL A 39 9.74 21.04 4.02
C VAL A 39 8.89 21.87 4.97
N PRO A 40 9.04 23.20 5.02
CA PRO A 40 7.97 23.97 5.57
C PRO A 40 6.77 23.58 4.74
N CYS A 41 5.83 22.86 5.33
CA CYS A 41 4.48 22.85 4.84
C CYS A 41 4.00 24.28 4.94
N THR A 42 4.54 25.12 4.09
CA THR A 42 3.84 26.29 3.66
C THR A 42 2.74 25.72 2.79
N ILE A 43 1.71 25.23 3.45
CA ILE A 43 0.40 25.15 2.87
C ILE A 43 0.07 26.62 2.62
N HIS A 44 0.60 27.13 1.51
CA HIS A 44 -0.01 28.26 0.87
C HIS A 44 -1.30 27.68 0.29
N ALA A 45 -2.26 27.49 1.19
CA ALA A 45 -3.63 27.47 0.77
C ALA A 45 -3.81 28.79 -0.01
N PRO A 46 -4.16 28.76 -1.29
CA PRO A 46 -4.57 29.96 -1.96
C PRO A 46 -5.74 30.51 -1.15
N VAL A 47 -5.50 31.60 -0.47
CA VAL A 47 -6.51 32.40 0.20
C VAL A 47 -7.26 33.19 -0.88
N ASP A 48 -7.77 32.48 -1.83
CA ASP A 48 -8.79 32.99 -2.70
C ASP A 48 -10.09 32.38 -2.25
N GLY A 49 -11.06 33.20 -1.95
CA GLY A 49 -12.39 32.89 -1.43
C GLY A 49 -13.22 31.91 -2.23
N GLY A 50 -12.56 31.04 -2.98
CA GLY A 50 -13.07 29.81 -3.56
C GLY A 50 -12.90 28.70 -2.56
N ARG A 51 -13.96 28.39 -1.82
CA ARG A 51 -14.09 27.17 -1.04
C ARG A 51 -13.78 26.00 -1.95
N VAL A 52 -12.55 25.50 -1.91
CA VAL A 52 -12.25 24.22 -2.52
C VAL A 52 -13.09 23.20 -1.76
N MET A 53 -14.22 22.85 -2.33
CA MET A 53 -15.11 21.83 -1.82
C MET A 53 -14.43 20.49 -2.11
N SER A 54 -13.52 20.08 -1.24
CA SER A 54 -13.04 18.71 -1.31
C SER A 54 -14.14 17.77 -0.82
N ASP A 55 -14.56 16.88 -1.67
CA ASP A 55 -15.49 15.84 -1.33
C ASP A 55 -14.73 14.73 -0.57
N ARG A 56 -15.27 14.36 0.58
CA ARG A 56 -14.76 13.29 1.41
C ARG A 56 -15.61 12.05 1.24
N ALA A 57 -14.97 10.92 1.07
CA ALA A 57 -15.65 9.64 1.00
C ALA A 57 -14.98 8.59 1.88
N TYR A 58 -15.81 7.69 2.39
CA TYR A 58 -15.37 6.47 3.03
C TYR A 58 -15.53 5.32 2.03
N VAL A 59 -14.45 4.59 1.78
CA VAL A 59 -14.47 3.41 0.93
C VAL A 59 -14.22 2.20 1.80
N LEU A 60 -15.21 1.34 1.88
CA LEU A 60 -15.15 0.09 2.61
C LEU A 60 -14.72 -1.01 1.65
N ILE A 61 -13.62 -1.68 1.94
CA ILE A 61 -13.02 -2.66 1.04
C ILE A 61 -13.06 -4.03 1.68
N THR A 62 -13.61 -4.99 0.95
CA THR A 62 -13.52 -6.41 1.28
C THR A 62 -12.42 -7.03 0.44
N VAL A 63 -11.50 -7.75 1.08
CA VAL A 63 -10.37 -8.37 0.42
C VAL A 63 -10.40 -9.89 0.54
N GLN A 64 -9.64 -10.54 -0.33
CA GLN A 64 -9.45 -11.99 -0.22
C GLN A 64 -8.67 -12.33 1.06
N PRO A 65 -8.98 -13.45 1.71
CA PRO A 65 -8.25 -13.90 2.89
C PRO A 65 -6.74 -13.96 2.65
N GLY A 66 -5.98 -13.34 3.54
CA GLY A 66 -4.53 -13.31 3.48
C GLY A 66 -3.92 -12.24 2.57
N ARG A 67 -4.73 -11.45 1.83
CA ARG A 67 -4.24 -10.41 0.92
C ARG A 67 -4.31 -8.99 1.49
N THR A 68 -4.75 -8.84 2.71
CA THR A 68 -4.94 -7.52 3.35
C THR A 68 -3.68 -6.67 3.31
N SER A 69 -2.52 -7.24 3.62
CA SER A 69 -1.24 -6.51 3.63
C SER A 69 -0.82 -6.01 2.24
N ASP A 70 -1.06 -6.81 1.21
CA ASP A 70 -0.72 -6.46 -0.17
C ASP A 70 -1.62 -5.33 -0.67
N VAL A 71 -2.92 -5.42 -0.39
CA VAL A 71 -3.89 -4.40 -0.74
C VAL A 71 -3.61 -3.09 0.00
N VAL A 72 -3.32 -3.11 1.29
CA VAL A 72 -2.92 -1.91 2.06
C VAL A 72 -1.69 -1.25 1.46
N ARG A 73 -0.70 -2.04 1.07
CA ARG A 73 0.51 -1.52 0.42
C ARG A 73 0.20 -0.85 -0.92
N ALA A 74 -0.64 -1.46 -1.74
CA ALA A 74 -1.07 -0.89 -3.02
C ALA A 74 -1.86 0.41 -2.82
N LEU A 75 -2.79 0.44 -1.87
CA LEU A 75 -3.57 1.63 -1.52
C LEU A 75 -2.70 2.78 -1.02
N SER A 76 -1.63 2.49 -0.29
CA SER A 76 -0.71 3.51 0.24
C SER A 76 0.01 4.32 -0.84
N GLY A 77 0.05 3.83 -2.07
CA GLY A 77 0.59 4.55 -3.22
C GLY A 77 -0.35 5.59 -3.83
N ILE A 78 -1.60 5.67 -3.38
CA ILE A 78 -2.62 6.56 -3.94
C ILE A 78 -2.67 7.86 -3.15
N LYS A 79 -2.38 8.98 -3.81
CA LYS A 79 -2.26 10.30 -3.16
C LYS A 79 -3.56 10.84 -2.56
N GLN A 80 -4.69 10.48 -3.12
CA GLN A 80 -6.01 10.92 -2.70
C GLN A 80 -6.48 10.25 -1.40
N ILE A 81 -5.83 9.17 -1.01
CA ILE A 81 -6.11 8.46 0.23
C ILE A 81 -5.46 9.19 1.40
N LYS A 82 -6.25 9.51 2.40
CA LYS A 82 -5.78 10.18 3.64
C LYS A 82 -5.52 9.18 4.75
N THR A 83 -6.36 8.18 4.88
CA THR A 83 -6.26 7.19 5.94
C THR A 83 -6.59 5.82 5.38
N ILE A 84 -5.88 4.80 5.85
CA ILE A 84 -6.13 3.40 5.55
C ILE A 84 -6.15 2.66 6.88
N ASP A 85 -7.30 2.16 7.25
CA ASP A 85 -7.53 1.46 8.51
C ASP A 85 -7.93 0.01 8.25
N PRO A 86 -7.00 -0.95 8.37
CA PRO A 86 -7.37 -2.36 8.33
C PRO A 86 -8.17 -2.74 9.58
N CYS A 87 -9.22 -3.50 9.38
CA CYS A 87 -10.19 -3.86 10.41
C CYS A 87 -10.26 -5.38 10.62
N TRP A 88 -10.70 -5.77 11.81
CA TRP A 88 -11.10 -7.15 12.07
C TRP A 88 -12.59 -7.31 11.78
N GLY A 89 -12.91 -8.08 10.74
CA GLY A 89 -14.29 -8.32 10.33
C GLY A 89 -14.61 -7.77 8.94
N LYS A 90 -15.88 -7.49 8.68
CA LYS A 90 -16.34 -6.90 7.41
C LYS A 90 -16.78 -5.44 7.64
N PRO A 91 -16.24 -4.50 6.89
CA PRO A 91 -15.21 -4.64 5.85
C PRO A 91 -13.82 -4.97 6.43
N ASP A 92 -12.92 -5.45 5.57
CA ASP A 92 -11.55 -5.75 5.98
C ASP A 92 -10.66 -4.50 6.06
N ILE A 93 -10.97 -3.49 5.25
CA ILE A 93 -10.24 -2.21 5.22
C ILE A 93 -11.24 -1.07 5.06
N ILE A 94 -11.04 -0.01 5.83
CA ILE A 94 -11.74 1.26 5.68
C ILE A 94 -10.75 2.30 5.19
N VAL A 95 -11.11 2.99 4.11
CA VAL A 95 -10.26 4.01 3.50
C VAL A 95 -10.98 5.36 3.51
N VAL A 96 -10.27 6.40 3.91
CA VAL A 96 -10.76 7.78 3.81
C VAL A 96 -10.11 8.44 2.62
N VAL A 97 -10.92 8.93 1.70
CA VAL A 97 -10.50 9.57 0.46
C VAL A 97 -10.96 11.02 0.44
N GLU A 98 -10.10 11.90 -0.05
CA GLU A 98 -10.45 13.29 -0.35
C GLU A 98 -10.15 13.58 -1.81
N VAL A 99 -11.17 14.03 -2.53
CA VAL A 99 -11.14 14.32 -3.97
C VAL A 99 -11.74 15.69 -4.25
N SER A 100 -11.46 16.23 -5.42
CA SER A 100 -12.01 17.54 -5.84
C SER A 100 -13.51 17.48 -6.15
N ASP A 101 -13.98 16.35 -6.68
CA ASP A 101 -15.33 16.15 -7.16
C ASP A 101 -15.71 14.67 -7.22
N GLN A 102 -16.97 14.39 -7.49
CA GLN A 102 -17.51 13.03 -7.58
C GLN A 102 -16.97 12.24 -8.78
N ASP A 103 -16.66 12.91 -9.88
CA ASP A 103 -16.10 12.25 -11.05
C ASP A 103 -14.70 11.72 -10.76
N ALA A 104 -13.89 12.52 -10.06
CA ALA A 104 -12.58 12.09 -9.59
C ALA A 104 -12.67 10.91 -8.61
N LEU A 105 -13.70 10.90 -7.74
CA LEU A 105 -13.95 9.77 -6.85
C LEU A 105 -14.29 8.50 -7.63
N THR A 106 -15.19 8.62 -8.59
CA THR A 106 -15.64 7.49 -9.41
C THR A 106 -14.46 6.89 -10.19
N GLN A 107 -13.65 7.72 -10.82
CA GLN A 107 -12.46 7.28 -11.53
C GLN A 107 -11.46 6.61 -10.58
N LEU A 108 -11.24 7.17 -9.40
CA LEU A 108 -10.32 6.62 -8.41
C LEU A 108 -10.74 5.21 -7.98
N VAL A 109 -12.01 5.04 -7.64
CA VAL A 109 -12.55 3.75 -7.19
C VAL A 109 -12.50 2.72 -8.32
N LEU A 110 -13.02 3.07 -9.49
CA LEU A 110 -13.13 2.14 -10.62
C LEU A 110 -11.78 1.80 -11.25
N SER A 111 -10.89 2.79 -11.45
CA SER A 111 -9.66 2.60 -12.19
C SER A 111 -8.45 2.26 -11.32
N ARG A 112 -8.52 2.51 -10.02
CA ARG A 112 -7.39 2.30 -9.13
C ARG A 112 -7.64 1.26 -8.06
N MET A 113 -8.79 1.33 -7.40
CA MET A 113 -9.07 0.43 -6.29
C MET A 113 -9.56 -0.94 -6.75
N HIS A 114 -10.37 -0.99 -7.80
CA HIS A 114 -10.85 -2.26 -8.35
C HIS A 114 -9.77 -3.06 -9.09
N GLU A 115 -8.74 -2.39 -9.59
CA GLU A 115 -7.60 -3.05 -10.27
C GLU A 115 -6.59 -3.67 -9.30
N ILE A 116 -6.72 -3.40 -7.99
CA ILE A 116 -5.81 -3.98 -6.99
C ILE A 116 -6.12 -5.47 -6.82
N ASP A 117 -5.12 -6.30 -7.08
CA ASP A 117 -5.23 -7.74 -6.89
C ASP A 117 -5.50 -8.06 -5.42
N GLY A 118 -6.56 -8.84 -5.20
CA GLY A 118 -7.03 -9.20 -3.86
C GLY A 118 -8.24 -8.41 -3.37
N VAL A 119 -8.66 -7.36 -4.04
CA VAL A 119 -9.92 -6.67 -3.75
C VAL A 119 -11.09 -7.47 -4.30
N VAL A 120 -12.07 -7.77 -3.45
CA VAL A 120 -13.29 -8.51 -3.81
C VAL A 120 -14.44 -7.56 -4.07
N GLN A 121 -14.60 -6.59 -3.19
CA GLN A 121 -15.72 -5.64 -3.23
C GLN A 121 -15.31 -4.31 -2.62
N THR A 122 -15.88 -3.23 -3.15
CA THR A 122 -15.74 -1.90 -2.57
C THR A 122 -17.12 -1.26 -2.43
N ASP A 123 -17.40 -0.70 -1.26
CA ASP A 123 -18.61 0.09 -1.00
C ASP A 123 -18.18 1.52 -0.69
N THR A 124 -18.67 2.48 -1.47
CA THR A 124 -18.26 3.88 -1.35
C THR A 124 -19.38 4.72 -0.74
N HIS A 125 -19.07 5.39 0.34
CA HIS A 125 -19.97 6.28 1.05
C HIS A 125 -19.47 7.73 0.96
N LEU A 126 -20.15 8.53 0.15
CA LEU A 126 -19.85 9.95 0.01
C LEU A 126 -20.37 10.71 1.23
N VAL A 127 -19.51 11.54 1.81
CA VAL A 127 -19.89 12.40 2.93
C VAL A 127 -20.51 13.67 2.37
N TYR A 128 -21.74 13.94 2.73
CA TYR A 128 -22.37 15.21 2.41
C TYR A 128 -22.52 16.08 3.67
N ARG A 129 -22.42 17.39 3.52
CA ARG A 129 -22.59 18.33 4.60
C ARG A 129 -24.01 18.88 4.60
N LEU A 130 -24.72 18.66 5.67
CA LEU A 130 -25.95 19.40 5.90
C LEU A 130 -25.59 20.87 6.15
N LYS A 131 -26.19 21.78 5.41
CA LYS A 131 -26.18 23.18 5.83
C LYS A 131 -27.02 23.23 7.12
N ALA A 132 -26.35 23.45 8.23
CA ALA A 132 -27.08 23.79 9.44
C ALA A 132 -27.80 25.13 9.13
N ASP A 133 -29.11 25.07 8.98
CA ASP A 133 -29.94 26.26 9.01
C ASP A 133 -29.68 26.90 10.37
N ASN A 134 -29.04 28.05 10.32
CA ASN A 134 -28.82 28.84 11.53
C ASN A 134 -30.20 29.33 11.97
N PRO A 135 -30.76 28.86 13.08
CA PRO A 135 -32.01 29.41 13.57
C PRO A 135 -31.77 30.86 13.90
N LYS A 136 -32.55 31.74 13.26
CA LYS A 136 -32.59 33.16 13.59
C LYS A 136 -33.12 33.37 15.01
#